data_d5e34dd516f04164d8a16977dc801b43
#
_entry.id   d5e34dd516f04164d8a16977dc801b43
#
_cell.length_a   1.000
_cell.length_b   1.000
_cell.length_c   1.000
_cell.angle_alpha   90.00
_cell.angle_beta   90.00
_cell.angle_gamma   90.00
#
_symmetry.space_group_name_H-M   'P 1'
#
loop_
_entity.id
_entity.type
_entity.pdbx_description
1 polymer ?
#
loop_
_entity_poly.entity_id
_entity_poly.type
_entity_poly.pdbx_seq_one_letter_code
_entity_poly.pdbx_strand_id
1 'polypeptide(L)'
;MKLSKWASNFEELQDMFVEAKVSRIDEEKSLSEPAQTKVLGVVWDRKMDRFRFSVEHLIEVIAGMMDNKRSILRASARLFDPLGFLSPYIIRVKILFQELWKAKLDWDTKLPEELAKIWHAWCAELKDLRKVSVERCLLPCSGVTHTIQLHVFTDASPLAYGACAFIRITSETGETKVRLQFAKSRVAPLKKITLPRLELMGALIGVRIAKFLNQALGGLITESIFWTDSKITLSWIQGDASRWKPFVRNRVVEIQENSHHQQWKHCPGSENPADAVTRGLTVRALTKSKQWFEGPDWLSNPAQTGHSTT
;
A
#
# COMPACT_ATOMS: atom_id res chain seq x y z
N MET A 1 20.57 10.09 25.64
CA MET A 1 19.17 10.20 25.18
C MET A 1 18.33 9.28 26.06
N LYS A 2 17.37 9.78 26.84
CA LYS A 2 16.46 8.91 27.59
C LYS A 2 15.37 8.44 26.62
N LEU A 3 15.30 7.15 26.38
CA LEU A 3 14.21 6.55 25.62
C LEU A 3 12.97 6.55 26.50
N SER A 4 11.83 7.03 26.00
CA SER A 4 10.54 7.08 26.69
C SER A 4 9.47 6.46 25.78
N LYS A 5 8.36 5.99 26.38
CA LYS A 5 7.22 5.42 25.66
C LYS A 5 7.53 4.09 24.96
N TRP A 6 7.87 3.08 25.72
CA TRP A 6 8.09 1.72 25.25
C TRP A 6 6.79 0.93 25.14
N ALA A 7 6.75 0.04 24.14
CA ALA A 7 5.73 -0.98 23.99
C ALA A 7 6.34 -2.26 23.42
N SER A 8 5.95 -3.42 23.92
CA SER A 8 6.38 -4.72 23.45
C SER A 8 5.20 -5.68 23.35
N ASN A 9 5.24 -6.63 22.42
CA ASN A 9 4.38 -7.80 22.37
C ASN A 9 4.95 -8.98 23.17
N PHE A 10 6.11 -8.80 23.83
CA PHE A 10 6.77 -9.81 24.64
C PHE A 10 6.58 -9.48 26.13
N GLU A 11 5.85 -10.32 26.86
CA GLU A 11 5.44 -10.05 28.24
C GLU A 11 6.63 -9.89 29.19
N GLU A 12 7.66 -10.74 29.09
CA GLU A 12 8.85 -10.67 29.90
C GLU A 12 9.61 -9.32 29.76
N LEU A 13 9.67 -8.76 28.53
CA LEU A 13 10.22 -7.42 28.32
C LEU A 13 9.36 -6.33 28.95
N GLN A 14 8.06 -6.50 29.01
CA GLN A 14 7.19 -5.55 29.68
C GLN A 14 7.46 -5.50 31.18
N ASP A 15 7.68 -6.64 31.80
CA ASP A 15 7.99 -6.75 33.23
C ASP A 15 9.36 -6.13 33.55
N MET A 16 10.38 -6.36 32.73
CA MET A 16 11.69 -5.70 32.84
C MET A 16 11.58 -4.18 32.75
N PHE A 17 10.69 -3.63 31.91
CA PHE A 17 10.47 -2.19 31.81
C PHE A 17 9.78 -1.61 33.04
N VAL A 18 8.92 -2.38 33.72
CA VAL A 18 8.34 -1.99 35.01
C VAL A 18 9.42 -1.88 36.07
N GLU A 19 10.25 -2.92 36.22
CA GLU A 19 11.31 -2.97 37.20
C GLU A 19 12.35 -1.83 36.96
N ALA A 20 12.66 -1.54 35.69
CA ALA A 20 13.57 -0.47 35.30
C ALA A 20 12.96 0.95 35.39
N LYS A 21 11.72 1.11 35.84
CA LYS A 21 10.97 2.41 35.90
C LYS A 21 11.02 3.19 34.57
N VAL A 22 10.94 2.50 33.46
CA VAL A 22 10.89 3.11 32.12
C VAL A 22 9.45 3.51 31.85
N SER A 23 9.22 4.77 31.45
CA SER A 23 7.88 5.28 31.13
C SER A 23 7.24 4.51 29.97
N ARG A 24 6.02 4.03 30.15
CA ARG A 24 5.23 3.30 29.17
C ARG A 24 4.35 4.23 28.36
N ILE A 25 3.97 3.82 27.16
CA ILE A 25 2.95 4.51 26.34
C ILE A 25 1.58 4.50 27.04
N ASP A 26 1.32 3.48 27.88
CA ASP A 26 0.00 3.22 28.48
C ASP A 26 -0.27 4.01 29.77
N GLU A 27 0.71 4.68 30.36
CA GLU A 27 0.55 5.44 31.62
C GLU A 27 -0.35 6.69 31.49
N GLU A 28 -0.59 7.15 30.26
CA GLU A 28 -1.43 8.34 30.01
C GLU A 28 -2.90 8.01 29.67
N LYS A 29 -3.30 6.72 29.60
CA LYS A 29 -4.69 6.33 29.27
C LYS A 29 -5.25 5.30 30.22
N SER A 30 -6.43 5.62 30.75
CA SER A 30 -7.21 4.88 31.74
C SER A 30 -7.22 3.36 31.61
N LEU A 31 -7.29 2.71 32.76
CA LEU A 31 -7.37 1.30 33.11
C LEU A 31 -8.40 0.41 32.37
N SER A 32 -9.05 0.87 31.30
CA SER A 32 -10.20 0.19 30.68
C SER A 32 -10.02 -0.31 29.24
N GLU A 33 -8.89 -0.05 28.54
CA GLU A 33 -8.71 -0.55 27.19
C GLU A 33 -7.48 -1.47 27.05
N PRO A 34 -7.62 -2.62 26.34
CA PRO A 34 -6.52 -3.57 26.19
C PRO A 34 -5.43 -2.99 25.30
N ALA A 35 -4.19 -3.07 25.78
CA ALA A 35 -2.88 -3.07 25.11
C ALA A 35 -2.77 -2.59 23.64
N GLN A 36 -3.49 -1.52 23.25
CA GLN A 36 -3.44 -0.97 21.90
C GLN A 36 -2.53 0.25 21.85
N THR A 37 -1.46 0.18 21.05
CA THR A 37 -0.54 1.30 20.83
C THR A 37 -0.83 1.95 19.49
N LYS A 38 -1.24 3.22 19.49
CA LYS A 38 -1.45 3.97 18.24
C LYS A 38 -0.12 4.54 17.76
N VAL A 39 0.37 4.04 16.63
CA VAL A 39 1.59 4.51 15.98
C VAL A 39 1.22 5.08 14.62
N LEU A 40 1.41 6.39 14.44
CA LEU A 40 1.17 7.08 13.16
C LEU A 40 -0.21 6.74 12.54
N GLY A 41 -1.28 6.73 13.33
CA GLY A 41 -2.64 6.47 12.84
C GLY A 41 -3.02 4.99 12.68
N VAL A 42 -2.06 4.10 12.72
CA VAL A 42 -2.26 2.65 12.75
C VAL A 42 -2.28 2.19 14.20
N VAL A 43 -3.18 1.29 14.55
CA VAL A 43 -3.26 0.68 15.87
C VAL A 43 -2.50 -0.65 15.84
N TRP A 44 -1.52 -0.78 16.71
CA TRP A 44 -0.84 -2.04 16.91
C TRP A 44 -1.53 -2.83 18.01
N ASP A 45 -2.15 -3.94 17.63
CA ASP A 45 -2.66 -4.96 18.54
C ASP A 45 -1.47 -5.84 18.98
N ARG A 46 -0.93 -5.56 20.16
CA ARG A 46 0.25 -6.26 20.69
C ARG A 46 0.01 -7.75 20.94
N LYS A 47 -1.21 -8.11 21.35
CA LYS A 47 -1.57 -9.49 21.69
C LYS A 47 -1.55 -10.42 20.48
N MET A 48 -2.07 -9.90 19.36
CA MET A 48 -2.13 -10.62 18.08
C MET A 48 -0.97 -10.31 17.16
N ASP A 49 -0.10 -9.38 17.52
CA ASP A 49 0.98 -8.79 16.70
C ASP A 49 0.50 -8.33 15.31
N ARG A 50 -0.61 -7.58 15.29
CA ARG A 50 -1.25 -7.15 14.05
C ARG A 50 -1.50 -5.64 14.03
N PHE A 51 -1.42 -5.07 12.84
CA PHE A 51 -1.89 -3.70 12.59
C PHE A 51 -3.38 -3.68 12.31
N ARG A 52 -4.07 -2.69 12.89
CA ARG A 52 -5.49 -2.39 12.68
C ARG A 52 -5.68 -0.91 12.39
N PHE A 53 -6.85 -0.54 11.88
CA PHE A 53 -7.19 0.84 11.55
C PHE A 53 -8.31 1.35 12.45
N SER A 54 -8.03 2.44 13.18
CA SER A 54 -9.04 3.11 14.01
C SER A 54 -9.78 4.13 13.15
N VAL A 55 -11.08 3.96 13.04
CA VAL A 55 -11.95 4.79 12.19
C VAL A 55 -13.10 5.47 12.97
N GLU A 56 -13.21 5.23 14.28
CA GLU A 56 -14.28 5.69 15.13
C GLU A 56 -14.41 7.21 15.06
N HIS A 57 -13.34 7.92 15.39
CA HIS A 57 -13.31 9.37 15.35
C HIS A 57 -13.56 9.92 13.92
N LEU A 58 -13.13 9.23 12.88
CA LEU A 58 -13.41 9.63 11.50
C LEU A 58 -14.91 9.53 11.19
N ILE A 59 -15.58 8.46 11.63
CA ILE A 59 -17.02 8.25 11.45
C ILE A 59 -17.81 9.36 12.17
N GLU A 60 -17.47 9.67 13.43
CA GLU A 60 -18.08 10.75 14.20
C GLU A 60 -17.95 12.11 13.50
N VAL A 61 -16.75 12.42 13.03
CA VAL A 61 -16.48 13.67 12.33
C VAL A 61 -17.27 13.78 11.03
N ILE A 62 -17.38 12.70 10.24
CA ILE A 62 -18.12 12.69 8.98
C ILE A 62 -19.62 12.86 9.23
N ALA A 63 -20.17 12.27 10.28
CA ALA A 63 -21.60 12.39 10.61
C ALA A 63 -22.06 13.85 10.80
N GLY A 64 -21.16 14.76 11.19
CA GLY A 64 -21.45 16.21 11.34
C GLY A 64 -21.05 17.07 10.13
N MET A 65 -20.58 16.45 9.02
CA MET A 65 -20.12 17.20 7.84
C MET A 65 -21.23 17.38 6.81
N MET A 66 -21.19 18.51 6.12
CA MET A 66 -22.01 18.73 4.91
C MET A 66 -21.42 17.97 3.71
N ASP A 67 -22.26 17.56 2.79
CA ASP A 67 -21.85 16.91 1.53
C ASP A 67 -21.30 17.94 0.55
N ASN A 68 -20.01 18.24 0.70
CA ASN A 68 -19.30 19.19 -0.17
C ASN A 68 -17.84 18.76 -0.39
N LYS A 69 -17.17 19.42 -1.31
CA LYS A 69 -15.79 19.14 -1.68
C LYS A 69 -14.82 19.27 -0.50
N ARG A 70 -15.01 20.24 0.39
CA ARG A 70 -14.19 20.46 1.58
C ARG A 70 -14.28 19.28 2.55
N SER A 71 -15.48 18.77 2.78
CA SER A 71 -15.73 17.63 3.65
C SER A 71 -15.06 16.35 3.15
N ILE A 72 -15.15 16.07 1.85
CA ILE A 72 -14.49 14.92 1.24
C ILE A 72 -12.97 14.99 1.42
N LEU A 73 -12.37 16.16 1.19
CA LEU A 73 -10.92 16.34 1.41
C LEU A 73 -10.55 16.12 2.88
N ARG A 74 -11.29 16.73 3.80
CA ARG A 74 -11.04 16.60 5.25
C ARG A 74 -11.16 15.16 5.73
N ALA A 75 -12.15 14.43 5.26
CA ALA A 75 -12.36 13.03 5.62
C ALA A 75 -11.25 12.13 5.05
N SER A 76 -10.95 12.27 3.75
CA SER A 76 -9.91 11.46 3.10
C SER A 76 -8.51 11.69 3.70
N ALA A 77 -8.19 12.92 4.13
CA ALA A 77 -6.93 13.26 4.78
C ALA A 77 -6.79 12.70 6.20
N ARG A 78 -7.90 12.33 6.85
CA ARG A 78 -7.89 11.74 8.20
C ARG A 78 -7.72 10.22 8.21
N LEU A 79 -7.96 9.58 7.08
CA LEU A 79 -7.68 8.16 6.94
C LEU A 79 -6.18 7.97 6.68
N PHE A 80 -5.44 7.80 7.78
CA PHE A 80 -3.99 7.69 7.72
C PHE A 80 -3.56 6.25 7.44
N ASP A 81 -2.88 6.05 6.32
CA ASP A 81 -2.39 4.76 5.84
C ASP A 81 -0.98 4.93 5.26
N PRO A 82 0.04 5.02 6.11
CA PRO A 82 1.41 5.34 5.68
C PRO A 82 2.05 4.25 4.82
N LEU A 83 1.65 3.00 4.99
CA LEU A 83 2.17 1.85 4.25
C LEU A 83 1.30 1.48 3.04
N GLY A 84 0.12 2.07 2.91
CA GLY A 84 -0.74 1.87 1.76
C GLY A 84 -1.57 0.59 1.77
N PHE A 85 -1.77 -0.05 2.91
CA PHE A 85 -2.60 -1.25 3.03
C PHE A 85 -4.06 -1.03 2.61
N LEU A 86 -4.56 0.20 2.80
CA LEU A 86 -5.91 0.63 2.41
C LEU A 86 -5.93 1.35 1.04
N SER A 87 -4.83 1.37 0.30
CA SER A 87 -4.74 2.08 -0.99
C SER A 87 -5.88 1.76 -1.95
N PRO A 88 -6.36 0.49 -2.09
CA PRO A 88 -7.49 0.18 -2.95
C PRO A 88 -8.82 0.84 -2.52
N TYR A 89 -9.02 1.05 -1.24
CA TYR A 89 -10.18 1.79 -0.74
C TYR A 89 -10.00 3.30 -0.87
N ILE A 90 -8.81 3.80 -0.54
CA ILE A 90 -8.48 5.24 -0.55
C ILE A 90 -8.48 5.80 -1.97
N ILE A 91 -8.05 5.05 -2.98
CA ILE A 91 -8.02 5.55 -4.36
C ILE A 91 -9.41 5.93 -4.87
N ARG A 92 -10.47 5.27 -4.41
CA ARG A 92 -11.86 5.55 -4.80
C ARG A 92 -12.27 6.98 -4.40
N VAL A 93 -11.96 7.41 -3.19
CA VAL A 93 -12.28 8.79 -2.76
C VAL A 93 -11.37 9.82 -3.41
N LYS A 94 -10.13 9.47 -3.75
CA LYS A 94 -9.25 10.36 -4.52
C LYS A 94 -9.74 10.56 -5.95
N ILE A 95 -10.27 9.52 -6.60
CA ILE A 95 -10.90 9.60 -7.91
C ILE A 95 -12.17 10.47 -7.82
N LEU A 96 -13.03 10.23 -6.83
CA LEU A 96 -14.20 11.08 -6.60
C LEU A 96 -13.79 12.55 -6.42
N PHE A 97 -12.78 12.83 -5.62
CA PHE A 97 -12.28 14.20 -5.43
C PHE A 97 -11.80 14.84 -6.73
N GLN A 98 -11.19 14.07 -7.62
CA GLN A 98 -10.78 14.56 -8.95
C GLN A 98 -11.99 14.86 -9.86
N GLU A 99 -13.08 14.06 -9.79
CA GLU A 99 -14.33 14.35 -10.53
C GLU A 99 -14.95 15.67 -10.06
N LEU A 100 -14.87 16.01 -8.77
CA LEU A 100 -15.32 17.32 -8.26
C LEU A 100 -14.52 18.47 -8.85
N TRP A 101 -13.21 18.28 -9.11
CA TRP A 101 -12.38 19.27 -9.80
C TRP A 101 -12.76 19.41 -11.26
N LYS A 102 -13.04 18.31 -11.96
CA LYS A 102 -13.52 18.33 -13.36
C LYS A 102 -14.86 19.05 -13.49
N ALA A 103 -15.74 18.83 -12.53
CA ALA A 103 -17.05 19.50 -12.44
C ALA A 103 -16.96 20.98 -12.04
N LYS A 104 -15.75 21.49 -11.73
CA LYS A 104 -15.49 22.88 -11.30
C LYS A 104 -16.34 23.34 -10.12
N LEU A 105 -16.70 22.42 -9.21
CA LEU A 105 -17.48 22.75 -8.02
C LEU A 105 -16.64 23.59 -7.05
N ASP A 106 -17.29 24.59 -6.45
CA ASP A 106 -16.70 25.35 -5.34
C ASP A 106 -16.59 24.49 -4.08
N TRP A 107 -15.79 24.94 -3.13
CA TRP A 107 -15.43 24.18 -1.94
C TRP A 107 -16.62 23.83 -1.05
N ASP A 108 -17.61 24.71 -0.94
CA ASP A 108 -18.71 24.60 -0.02
C ASP A 108 -20.05 24.34 -0.74
N THR A 109 -20.02 24.23 -2.07
CA THR A 109 -21.19 23.86 -2.89
C THR A 109 -21.62 22.43 -2.55
N LYS A 110 -22.94 22.24 -2.34
CA LYS A 110 -23.53 20.90 -2.16
C LYS A 110 -23.22 20.02 -3.35
N LEU A 111 -22.89 18.75 -3.10
CA LEU A 111 -22.59 17.77 -4.15
C LEU A 111 -23.81 17.54 -5.04
N PRO A 112 -23.62 17.39 -6.36
CA PRO A 112 -24.62 16.79 -7.24
C PRO A 112 -24.99 15.39 -6.74
N GLU A 113 -26.25 15.00 -6.96
CA GLU A 113 -26.83 13.76 -6.41
C GLU A 113 -25.99 12.52 -6.75
N GLU A 114 -25.52 12.41 -7.99
CA GLU A 114 -24.71 11.26 -8.44
C GLU A 114 -23.37 11.16 -7.69
N LEU A 115 -22.69 12.28 -7.46
CA LEU A 115 -21.44 12.31 -6.72
C LEU A 115 -21.66 12.11 -5.21
N ALA A 116 -22.80 12.61 -4.70
CA ALA A 116 -23.21 12.38 -3.31
C ALA A 116 -23.47 10.89 -3.04
N LYS A 117 -24.12 10.16 -3.96
CA LYS A 117 -24.31 8.70 -3.85
C LYS A 117 -22.98 7.95 -3.72
N ILE A 118 -21.99 8.30 -4.54
CA ILE A 118 -20.63 7.68 -4.48
C ILE A 118 -19.97 7.99 -3.14
N TRP A 119 -20.09 9.23 -2.68
CA TRP A 119 -19.56 9.66 -1.38
C TRP A 119 -20.18 8.91 -0.22
N HIS A 120 -21.52 8.84 -0.17
CA HIS A 120 -22.24 8.12 0.89
C HIS A 120 -21.94 6.62 0.89
N ALA A 121 -21.84 6.00 -0.28
CA ALA A 121 -21.43 4.60 -0.41
C ALA A 121 -20.03 4.37 0.17
N TRP A 122 -19.09 5.26 -0.12
CA TRP A 122 -17.74 5.21 0.46
C TRP A 122 -17.77 5.39 2.00
N CYS A 123 -18.51 6.36 2.51
CA CYS A 123 -18.66 6.59 3.95
C CYS A 123 -19.28 5.40 4.69
N ALA A 124 -20.30 4.76 4.09
CA ALA A 124 -20.97 3.60 4.68
C ALA A 124 -20.05 2.41 4.91
N GLU A 125 -19.00 2.27 4.10
CA GLU A 125 -18.01 1.20 4.21
C GLU A 125 -16.97 1.44 5.33
N LEU A 126 -16.80 2.67 5.84
CA LEU A 126 -15.76 3.01 6.83
C LEU A 126 -15.78 2.12 8.07
N LYS A 127 -16.98 1.83 8.59
CA LYS A 127 -17.15 0.96 9.77
C LYS A 127 -16.54 -0.43 9.59
N ASP A 128 -16.52 -0.92 8.37
CA ASP A 128 -16.00 -2.24 8.05
C ASP A 128 -14.46 -2.28 7.96
N LEU A 129 -13.78 -1.13 7.90
CA LEU A 129 -12.30 -1.06 7.96
C LEU A 129 -11.73 -1.64 9.26
N ARG A 130 -12.51 -1.70 10.34
CA ARG A 130 -12.12 -2.40 11.58
C ARG A 130 -11.79 -3.89 11.36
N LYS A 131 -12.35 -4.49 10.30
CA LYS A 131 -12.13 -5.89 9.92
C LYS A 131 -10.80 -6.08 9.20
N VAL A 132 -10.18 -5.00 8.70
CA VAL A 132 -8.86 -5.08 8.06
C VAL A 132 -7.80 -5.22 9.13
N SER A 133 -7.03 -6.29 9.05
CA SER A 133 -5.97 -6.61 10.00
C SER A 133 -4.78 -7.20 9.25
N VAL A 134 -3.60 -6.63 9.47
CA VAL A 134 -2.36 -6.99 8.77
C VAL A 134 -1.33 -7.47 9.78
N GLU A 135 -0.67 -8.59 9.52
CA GLU A 135 0.42 -9.08 10.36
C GLU A 135 1.58 -8.08 10.36
N ARG A 136 2.09 -7.74 11.54
CA ARG A 136 3.21 -6.81 11.68
C ARG A 136 4.55 -7.49 11.46
N CYS A 137 4.70 -8.69 12.04
CA CYS A 137 5.96 -9.41 11.97
C CYS A 137 6.18 -9.97 10.56
N LEU A 138 7.28 -9.56 9.96
CA LEU A 138 7.67 -9.98 8.63
C LEU A 138 8.39 -11.33 8.65
N LEU A 139 9.35 -11.46 9.56
CA LEU A 139 10.21 -12.64 9.66
C LEU A 139 9.67 -13.62 10.71
N PRO A 140 9.73 -14.93 10.45
CA PRO A 140 9.48 -15.94 11.49
C PRO A 140 10.51 -15.79 12.61
N CYS A 141 10.11 -16.04 13.86
CA CYS A 141 10.98 -15.95 15.04
C CYS A 141 12.03 -17.07 15.14
N SER A 142 12.13 -17.95 14.17
CA SER A 142 13.10 -19.05 14.14
C SER A 142 14.43 -18.58 13.57
N GLY A 143 15.54 -18.93 14.22
CA GLY A 143 16.91 -18.62 13.79
C GLY A 143 17.37 -19.32 12.50
N VAL A 144 16.45 -19.60 11.60
CA VAL A 144 16.66 -20.25 10.29
C VAL A 144 17.01 -19.18 9.25
N THR A 145 18.01 -19.47 8.43
CA THR A 145 18.37 -18.61 7.28
C THR A 145 17.22 -18.56 6.28
N HIS A 146 16.91 -17.37 5.79
CA HIS A 146 15.83 -17.15 4.84
C HIS A 146 16.34 -16.42 3.60
N THR A 147 15.81 -16.77 2.43
CA THR A 147 15.92 -15.94 1.23
C THR A 147 14.78 -14.93 1.22
N ILE A 148 15.11 -13.65 1.09
CA ILE A 148 14.13 -12.55 1.11
C ILE A 148 14.14 -11.86 -0.25
N GLN A 149 13.04 -11.98 -0.99
CA GLN A 149 12.83 -11.34 -2.28
C GLN A 149 11.79 -10.22 -2.18
N LEU A 150 12.02 -9.14 -2.89
CA LEU A 150 11.07 -8.04 -3.06
C LEU A 150 10.39 -8.17 -4.44
N HIS A 151 9.08 -8.33 -4.46
CA HIS A 151 8.28 -8.35 -5.68
C HIS A 151 7.44 -7.08 -5.76
N VAL A 152 7.64 -6.29 -6.80
CA VAL A 152 6.93 -5.02 -7.01
C VAL A 152 6.06 -5.11 -8.24
N PHE A 153 4.75 -4.97 -8.05
CA PHE A 153 3.75 -4.98 -9.12
C PHE A 153 3.33 -3.56 -9.44
N THR A 154 3.18 -3.27 -10.73
CA THR A 154 2.83 -1.95 -11.23
C THR A 154 1.67 -2.02 -12.22
N ASP A 155 0.78 -1.04 -12.15
CA ASP A 155 -0.40 -0.97 -13.01
C ASP A 155 -0.86 0.47 -13.22
N ALA A 156 -1.67 0.69 -14.27
CA ALA A 156 -2.41 1.91 -14.48
C ALA A 156 -3.78 1.65 -15.13
N SER A 157 -4.72 2.50 -14.74
CA SER A 157 -6.01 2.67 -15.40
C SER A 157 -6.13 4.09 -15.96
N PRO A 158 -7.16 4.42 -16.75
CA PRO A 158 -7.41 5.80 -17.16
C PRO A 158 -7.61 6.79 -16.00
N LEU A 159 -7.92 6.31 -14.79
CA LEU A 159 -8.24 7.11 -13.61
C LEU A 159 -7.09 7.22 -12.61
N ALA A 160 -6.23 6.21 -12.55
CA ALA A 160 -5.18 6.13 -11.53
C ALA A 160 -4.00 5.27 -12.01
N TYR A 161 -2.86 5.42 -11.36
CA TYR A 161 -1.67 4.59 -11.55
C TYR A 161 -0.97 4.37 -10.21
N GLY A 162 -0.28 3.26 -10.09
CA GLY A 162 0.36 2.93 -8.82
C GLY A 162 1.18 1.65 -8.84
N ALA A 163 1.62 1.28 -7.65
CA ALA A 163 2.38 0.06 -7.42
C ALA A 163 2.10 -0.49 -6.03
N CYS A 164 2.29 -1.80 -5.87
CA CYS A 164 2.32 -2.48 -4.58
C CYS A 164 3.53 -3.42 -4.52
N ALA A 165 4.08 -3.57 -3.32
CA ALA A 165 5.31 -4.30 -3.08
C ALA A 165 5.09 -5.38 -2.02
N PHE A 166 5.53 -6.59 -2.33
CA PHE A 166 5.45 -7.76 -1.48
C PHE A 166 6.85 -8.24 -1.12
N ILE A 167 7.01 -8.66 0.12
CA ILE A 167 8.17 -9.45 0.53
C ILE A 167 7.78 -10.93 0.47
N ARG A 168 8.62 -11.69 -0.24
CA ARG A 168 8.57 -13.15 -0.30
C ARG A 168 9.74 -13.70 0.49
N ILE A 169 9.43 -14.50 1.49
CA ILE A 169 10.40 -15.12 2.39
C ILE A 169 10.34 -16.62 2.17
N THR A 170 11.48 -17.23 1.87
CA THR A 170 11.58 -18.68 1.70
C THR A 170 12.60 -19.22 2.70
N SER A 171 12.17 -20.16 3.54
CA SER A 171 13.06 -20.86 4.49
C SER A 171 13.91 -21.90 3.78
N GLU A 172 14.96 -22.38 4.42
CA GLU A 172 15.78 -23.51 3.95
C GLU A 172 14.94 -24.79 3.77
N THR A 173 13.85 -24.94 4.51
CA THR A 173 12.91 -26.08 4.37
C THR A 173 11.96 -25.92 3.16
N GLY A 174 12.02 -24.78 2.45
CA GLY A 174 11.16 -24.49 1.30
C GLY A 174 9.80 -23.88 1.65
N GLU A 175 9.51 -23.64 2.92
CA GLU A 175 8.28 -22.91 3.30
C GLU A 175 8.37 -21.48 2.80
N THR A 176 7.33 -21.03 2.11
CA THR A 176 7.29 -19.69 1.51
C THR A 176 6.14 -18.89 2.10
N LYS A 177 6.44 -17.66 2.55
CA LYS A 177 5.46 -16.65 2.98
C LYS A 177 5.57 -15.41 2.12
N VAL A 178 4.42 -14.87 1.72
CA VAL A 178 4.33 -13.62 0.94
C VAL A 178 3.45 -12.64 1.70
N ARG A 179 3.90 -11.39 1.81
CA ARG A 179 3.19 -10.33 2.53
C ARG A 179 3.33 -8.98 1.83
N LEU A 180 2.21 -8.28 1.70
CA LEU A 180 2.20 -6.89 1.28
C LEU A 180 2.97 -6.03 2.29
N GLN A 181 3.92 -5.23 1.81
CA GLN A 181 4.72 -4.33 2.64
C GLN A 181 4.41 -2.87 2.40
N PHE A 182 4.17 -2.51 1.14
CA PHE A 182 3.94 -1.12 0.78
C PHE A 182 3.09 -1.01 -0.48
N ALA A 183 2.23 0.00 -0.52
CA ALA A 183 1.52 0.34 -1.75
C ALA A 183 1.36 1.85 -1.89
N LYS A 184 1.30 2.32 -3.12
CA LYS A 184 1.10 3.73 -3.42
C LYS A 184 0.31 3.91 -4.70
N SER A 185 -0.73 4.73 -4.64
CA SER A 185 -1.55 5.10 -5.78
C SER A 185 -1.57 6.61 -5.98
N ARG A 186 -1.73 7.03 -7.23
CA ARG A 186 -1.98 8.42 -7.62
C ARG A 186 -3.09 8.47 -8.65
N VAL A 187 -3.94 9.47 -8.58
CA VAL A 187 -4.91 9.74 -9.64
C VAL A 187 -4.21 10.20 -10.92
N ALA A 188 -4.76 9.82 -12.06
CA ALA A 188 -4.24 10.25 -13.35
C ALA A 188 -4.37 11.78 -13.49
N PRO A 189 -3.46 12.47 -14.22
CA PRO A 189 -3.54 13.90 -14.43
C PRO A 189 -4.84 14.30 -15.13
N LEU A 190 -5.38 15.49 -14.82
CA LEU A 190 -6.58 16.02 -15.49
C LEU A 190 -6.35 16.20 -17.00
N LYS A 191 -5.15 16.64 -17.39
CA LYS A 191 -4.73 16.62 -18.79
C LYS A 191 -4.48 15.17 -19.19
N LYS A 192 -5.34 14.66 -20.08
CA LYS A 192 -5.27 13.26 -20.56
C LYS A 192 -3.89 12.93 -21.11
N ILE A 193 -3.34 11.84 -20.63
CA ILE A 193 -2.15 11.18 -21.17
C ILE A 193 -2.53 9.73 -21.54
N THR A 194 -1.75 9.14 -22.42
CA THR A 194 -2.03 7.77 -22.91
C THR A 194 -1.82 6.74 -21.82
N LEU A 195 -2.56 5.64 -21.89
CA LEU A 195 -2.46 4.55 -20.91
C LEU A 195 -1.01 4.03 -20.76
N PRO A 196 -0.23 3.75 -21.83
CA PRO A 196 1.16 3.32 -21.65
C PRO A 196 2.03 4.33 -20.88
N ARG A 197 1.75 5.64 -21.01
CA ARG A 197 2.45 6.64 -20.20
C ARG A 197 2.05 6.62 -18.73
N LEU A 198 0.79 6.30 -18.42
CA LEU A 198 0.34 6.10 -17.03
C LEU A 198 0.99 4.84 -16.44
N GLU A 199 1.05 3.76 -17.21
CA GLU A 199 1.72 2.52 -16.81
C GLU A 199 3.21 2.76 -16.51
N LEU A 200 3.91 3.53 -17.36
CA LEU A 200 5.29 3.95 -17.10
C LEU A 200 5.41 4.80 -15.81
N MET A 201 4.42 5.62 -15.50
CA MET A 201 4.38 6.35 -14.23
C MET A 201 4.13 5.42 -13.03
N GLY A 202 3.34 4.37 -13.21
CA GLY A 202 3.19 3.27 -12.23
C GLY A 202 4.52 2.56 -11.99
N ALA A 203 5.22 2.19 -13.07
CA ALA A 203 6.55 1.58 -13.00
C ALA A 203 7.55 2.45 -12.23
N LEU A 204 7.55 3.76 -12.46
CA LEU A 204 8.38 4.71 -11.73
C LEU A 204 8.05 4.77 -10.23
N ILE A 205 6.77 4.69 -9.84
CA ILE A 205 6.38 4.56 -8.43
C ILE A 205 6.95 3.25 -7.85
N GLY A 206 6.84 2.15 -8.60
CA GLY A 206 7.34 0.83 -8.18
C GLY A 206 8.83 0.86 -7.85
N VAL A 207 9.65 1.42 -8.72
CA VAL A 207 11.11 1.53 -8.49
C VAL A 207 11.43 2.39 -7.26
N ARG A 208 10.71 3.49 -7.06
CA ARG A 208 10.89 4.34 -5.88
C ARG A 208 10.48 3.64 -4.58
N ILE A 209 9.44 2.79 -4.62
CA ILE A 209 9.07 1.93 -3.49
C ILE A 209 10.19 0.93 -3.21
N ALA A 210 10.70 0.26 -4.24
CA ALA A 210 11.78 -0.71 -4.10
C ALA A 210 13.03 -0.08 -3.47
N LYS A 211 13.45 1.09 -3.96
CA LYS A 211 14.56 1.85 -3.41
C LYS A 211 14.36 2.16 -1.92
N PHE A 212 13.18 2.64 -1.55
CA PHE A 212 12.82 2.93 -0.17
C PHE A 212 12.88 1.67 0.71
N LEU A 213 12.29 0.56 0.27
CA LEU A 213 12.26 -0.68 1.05
C LEU A 213 13.65 -1.32 1.18
N ASN A 214 14.47 -1.31 0.12
CA ASN A 214 15.85 -1.78 0.19
C ASN A 214 16.69 -0.99 1.22
N GLN A 215 16.50 0.33 1.29
CA GLN A 215 17.15 1.17 2.28
C GLN A 215 16.60 0.92 3.69
N ALA A 216 15.28 0.83 3.85
CA ALA A 216 14.64 0.65 5.15
C ALA A 216 14.94 -0.73 5.78
N LEU A 217 15.08 -1.76 4.97
CA LEU A 217 15.36 -3.13 5.40
C LEU A 217 16.85 -3.47 5.46
N GLY A 218 17.74 -2.48 5.27
CA GLY A 218 19.16 -2.59 5.61
C GLY A 218 19.91 -3.73 4.92
N GLY A 219 19.58 -4.07 3.66
CA GLY A 219 20.28 -5.11 2.91
C GLY A 219 19.76 -6.53 3.16
N LEU A 220 18.66 -6.71 3.86
CA LEU A 220 18.01 -8.02 4.02
C LEU A 220 17.44 -8.57 2.72
N ILE A 221 17.08 -7.70 1.76
CA ILE A 221 16.51 -8.10 0.48
C ILE A 221 17.63 -8.60 -0.42
N THR A 222 17.56 -9.87 -0.82
CA THR A 222 18.56 -10.53 -1.68
C THR A 222 18.34 -10.24 -3.16
N GLU A 223 17.09 -10.03 -3.57
CA GLU A 223 16.71 -9.78 -4.96
C GLU A 223 15.45 -8.92 -5.03
N SER A 224 15.38 -8.03 -6.02
CA SER A 224 14.17 -7.26 -6.33
C SER A 224 13.68 -7.60 -7.74
N ILE A 225 12.39 -7.90 -7.90
CA ILE A 225 11.74 -8.29 -9.15
C ILE A 225 10.55 -7.37 -9.39
N PHE A 226 10.44 -6.85 -10.60
CA PHE A 226 9.38 -5.91 -10.99
C PHE A 226 8.44 -6.54 -12.02
N TRP A 227 7.15 -6.30 -11.85
CA TRP A 227 6.09 -6.87 -12.67
C TRP A 227 5.21 -5.79 -13.27
N THR A 228 4.92 -5.90 -14.56
CA THR A 228 3.95 -5.06 -15.27
C THR A 228 3.16 -5.92 -16.27
N ASP A 229 1.89 -5.59 -16.49
CA ASP A 229 1.06 -6.19 -17.53
C ASP A 229 1.19 -5.47 -18.89
N SER A 230 1.89 -4.34 -18.90
CA SER A 230 2.12 -3.54 -20.09
C SER A 230 3.37 -3.99 -20.87
N LYS A 231 3.16 -4.70 -21.95
CA LYS A 231 4.26 -5.04 -22.90
C LYS A 231 4.93 -3.79 -23.48
N ILE A 232 4.20 -2.70 -23.65
CA ILE A 232 4.75 -1.43 -24.16
C ILE A 232 5.70 -0.83 -23.12
N THR A 233 5.26 -0.73 -21.86
CA THR A 233 6.08 -0.22 -20.77
C THR A 233 7.33 -1.09 -20.57
N LEU A 234 7.17 -2.41 -20.60
CA LEU A 234 8.28 -3.35 -20.51
C LEU A 234 9.30 -3.13 -21.63
N SER A 235 8.85 -3.01 -22.88
CA SER A 235 9.70 -2.71 -24.04
C SER A 235 10.44 -1.36 -23.87
N TRP A 236 9.79 -0.35 -23.32
CA TRP A 236 10.46 0.94 -23.05
C TRP A 236 11.56 0.81 -22.01
N ILE A 237 11.30 0.08 -20.92
CA ILE A 237 12.26 -0.12 -19.82
C ILE A 237 13.45 -1.00 -20.26
N GLN A 238 13.21 -1.99 -21.10
CA GLN A 238 14.25 -2.90 -21.60
C GLN A 238 15.07 -2.31 -22.75
N GLY A 239 14.55 -1.27 -23.40
CA GLY A 239 15.21 -0.62 -24.55
C GLY A 239 16.15 0.52 -24.15
N ASP A 240 16.83 1.06 -25.15
CA ASP A 240 17.67 2.26 -25.00
C ASP A 240 16.79 3.52 -24.80
N ALA A 241 16.97 4.18 -23.66
CA ALA A 241 16.22 5.38 -23.28
C ALA A 241 16.38 6.53 -24.28
N SER A 242 17.54 6.62 -24.99
CA SER A 242 17.82 7.70 -25.96
C SER A 242 16.85 7.71 -27.14
N ARG A 243 16.23 6.58 -27.45
CA ARG A 243 15.27 6.40 -28.57
C ARG A 243 13.90 7.06 -28.30
N TRP A 244 13.61 7.44 -27.06
CA TRP A 244 12.28 7.90 -26.68
C TRP A 244 12.18 9.41 -26.56
N LYS A 245 10.97 9.93 -26.76
CA LYS A 245 10.68 11.36 -26.53
C LYS A 245 10.87 11.72 -25.04
N PRO A 246 11.10 12.99 -24.69
CA PRO A 246 11.50 13.41 -23.34
C PRO A 246 10.63 12.88 -22.19
N PHE A 247 9.31 12.78 -22.37
CA PHE A 247 8.42 12.27 -21.34
C PHE A 247 8.75 10.82 -20.95
N VAL A 248 8.94 9.96 -21.93
CA VAL A 248 9.28 8.52 -21.73
C VAL A 248 10.73 8.40 -21.31
N ARG A 249 11.64 9.04 -22.07
CA ARG A 249 13.08 9.02 -21.83
C ARG A 249 13.44 9.31 -20.37
N ASN A 250 12.97 10.45 -19.81
CA ASN A 250 13.36 10.86 -18.46
C ASN A 250 12.91 9.85 -17.40
N ARG A 251 11.77 9.18 -17.61
CA ARG A 251 11.27 8.17 -16.70
C ARG A 251 11.99 6.84 -16.83
N VAL A 252 12.27 6.44 -18.06
CA VAL A 252 13.05 5.21 -18.34
C VAL A 252 14.45 5.34 -17.77
N VAL A 253 15.11 6.48 -17.91
CA VAL A 253 16.42 6.75 -17.31
C VAL A 253 16.35 6.55 -15.78
N GLU A 254 15.40 7.20 -15.08
CA GLU A 254 15.27 7.05 -13.64
C GLU A 254 14.98 5.60 -13.22
N ILE A 255 14.18 4.88 -14.00
CA ILE A 255 13.87 3.46 -13.76
C ILE A 255 15.14 2.62 -13.92
N GLN A 256 15.89 2.81 -15.01
CA GLN A 256 17.12 2.05 -15.30
C GLN A 256 18.27 2.39 -14.33
N GLU A 257 18.32 3.58 -13.77
CA GLU A 257 19.28 3.96 -12.71
C GLU A 257 19.02 3.24 -11.38
N ASN A 258 17.79 2.80 -11.12
CA ASN A 258 17.38 2.20 -9.85
C ASN A 258 16.91 0.74 -9.98
N SER A 259 16.93 0.15 -11.17
CA SER A 259 16.61 -1.26 -11.44
C SER A 259 17.29 -1.74 -12.72
N HIS A 260 17.70 -3.00 -12.72
CA HIS A 260 18.24 -3.60 -13.92
C HIS A 260 17.11 -4.10 -14.86
N HIS A 261 17.25 -3.94 -16.17
CA HIS A 261 16.20 -4.32 -17.12
C HIS A 261 15.77 -5.79 -17.04
N GLN A 262 16.68 -6.70 -16.67
CA GLN A 262 16.40 -8.13 -16.49
C GLN A 262 15.51 -8.43 -15.25
N GLN A 263 15.40 -7.51 -14.32
CA GLN A 263 14.52 -7.63 -13.15
C GLN A 263 13.04 -7.39 -13.52
N TRP A 264 12.78 -6.83 -14.72
CA TRP A 264 11.44 -6.52 -15.18
C TRP A 264 10.84 -7.68 -15.95
N LYS A 265 9.67 -8.13 -15.50
CA LYS A 265 8.94 -9.28 -16.05
C LYS A 265 7.50 -8.90 -16.37
N HIS A 266 6.89 -9.65 -17.28
CA HIS A 266 5.47 -9.52 -17.59
C HIS A 266 4.64 -10.34 -16.61
N CYS A 267 3.53 -9.74 -16.12
CA CYS A 267 2.52 -10.42 -15.33
C CYS A 267 1.16 -10.23 -16.03
N PRO A 268 0.35 -11.27 -16.24
CA PRO A 268 -1.00 -11.10 -16.78
C PRO A 268 -1.84 -10.17 -15.90
N GLY A 269 -2.64 -9.28 -16.51
CA GLY A 269 -3.43 -8.29 -15.77
C GLY A 269 -4.39 -8.92 -14.74
N SER A 270 -4.97 -10.10 -15.05
CA SER A 270 -5.82 -10.85 -14.09
C SER A 270 -5.11 -11.32 -12.83
N GLU A 271 -3.78 -11.43 -12.89
CA GLU A 271 -2.92 -11.86 -11.79
C GLU A 271 -2.16 -10.69 -11.15
N ASN A 272 -2.32 -9.47 -11.68
CA ASN A 272 -1.62 -8.29 -11.20
C ASN A 272 -2.32 -7.67 -9.97
N PRO A 273 -1.78 -7.80 -8.75
CA PRO A 273 -2.41 -7.21 -7.55
C PRO A 273 -2.43 -5.67 -7.59
N ALA A 274 -1.61 -5.03 -8.42
CA ALA A 274 -1.59 -3.59 -8.58
C ALA A 274 -2.85 -3.05 -9.30
N ASP A 275 -3.66 -3.89 -9.96
CA ASP A 275 -4.98 -3.50 -10.48
C ASP A 275 -5.88 -2.92 -9.37
N ALA A 276 -5.76 -3.45 -8.16
CA ALA A 276 -6.51 -2.97 -6.99
C ALA A 276 -6.18 -1.51 -6.62
N VAL A 277 -4.95 -1.03 -6.80
CA VAL A 277 -4.58 0.36 -6.47
C VAL A 277 -4.93 1.36 -7.56
N THR A 278 -5.37 0.89 -8.74
CA THR A 278 -5.75 1.73 -9.87
C THR A 278 -7.25 1.76 -10.13
N ARG A 279 -7.96 0.65 -9.84
CA ARG A 279 -9.42 0.52 -9.98
C ARG A 279 -10.16 0.66 -8.67
N GLY A 280 -9.49 0.36 -7.56
CA GLY A 280 -10.06 0.40 -6.23
C GLY A 280 -10.87 -0.85 -5.87
N LEU A 281 -11.04 -1.06 -4.56
CA LEU A 281 -11.89 -2.11 -3.98
C LEU A 281 -12.82 -1.53 -2.93
N THR A 282 -14.01 -2.13 -2.78
CA THR A 282 -14.84 -1.93 -1.59
C THR A 282 -14.15 -2.55 -0.37
N VAL A 283 -14.46 -2.10 0.84
CA VAL A 283 -13.88 -2.69 2.05
C VAL A 283 -14.22 -4.18 2.15
N ARG A 284 -15.45 -4.58 1.73
CA ARG A 284 -15.85 -5.99 1.68
C ARG A 284 -14.98 -6.82 0.72
N ALA A 285 -14.65 -6.28 -0.44
CA ALA A 285 -13.77 -6.95 -1.40
C ALA A 285 -12.32 -6.97 -0.87
N LEU A 286 -11.85 -5.86 -0.31
CA LEU A 286 -10.51 -5.73 0.25
C LEU A 286 -10.26 -6.77 1.35
N THR A 287 -11.18 -6.90 2.32
CA THR A 287 -11.04 -7.85 3.45
C THR A 287 -11.01 -9.33 3.02
N LYS A 288 -11.51 -9.63 1.83
CA LYS A 288 -11.53 -10.99 1.26
C LYS A 288 -10.44 -11.22 0.22
N SER A 289 -9.73 -10.19 -0.17
CA SER A 289 -8.73 -10.28 -1.24
C SER A 289 -7.42 -10.88 -0.72
N LYS A 290 -7.24 -12.18 -0.88
CA LYS A 290 -5.97 -12.86 -0.65
C LYS A 290 -4.88 -12.27 -1.54
N GLN A 291 -5.19 -12.04 -2.82
CA GLN A 291 -4.25 -11.48 -3.79
C GLN A 291 -3.69 -10.11 -3.35
N TRP A 292 -4.49 -9.29 -2.66
CA TRP A 292 -4.02 -8.00 -2.15
C TRP A 292 -3.03 -8.11 -0.99
N PHE A 293 -3.25 -9.02 -0.05
CA PHE A 293 -2.40 -9.13 1.13
C PHE A 293 -1.25 -10.13 0.97
N GLU A 294 -1.41 -11.14 0.13
CA GLU A 294 -0.48 -12.25 -0.03
C GLU A 294 0.10 -12.38 -1.46
N GLY A 295 -0.28 -11.47 -2.37
CA GLY A 295 0.12 -11.54 -3.77
C GLY A 295 -0.62 -12.61 -4.56
N PRO A 296 -0.28 -12.79 -5.85
CA PRO A 296 -0.85 -13.84 -6.68
C PRO A 296 -0.41 -15.23 -6.19
N ASP A 297 -1.26 -16.24 -6.38
CA ASP A 297 -1.04 -17.59 -5.83
C ASP A 297 0.30 -18.22 -6.24
N TRP A 298 0.74 -17.98 -7.47
CA TRP A 298 2.03 -18.49 -7.95
C TRP A 298 3.23 -17.92 -7.18
N LEU A 299 3.11 -16.75 -6.57
CA LEU A 299 4.19 -16.13 -5.81
C LEU A 299 4.51 -16.90 -4.52
N SER A 300 3.56 -17.66 -4.01
CA SER A 300 3.72 -18.52 -2.83
C SER A 300 4.30 -19.90 -3.17
N ASN A 301 4.41 -20.26 -4.47
CA ASN A 301 4.92 -21.57 -4.88
C ASN A 301 6.45 -21.62 -4.88
N PRO A 302 7.08 -22.63 -4.24
CA PRO A 302 8.55 -22.73 -4.17
C PRO A 302 9.23 -22.91 -5.55
N ALA A 303 8.53 -23.53 -6.49
CA ALA A 303 9.09 -23.96 -7.79
C ALA A 303 8.99 -22.93 -8.93
N GLN A 304 8.26 -21.81 -8.77
CA GLN A 304 8.03 -20.86 -9.86
C GLN A 304 8.61 -19.50 -9.53
N THR A 305 9.89 -19.30 -9.82
CA THR A 305 10.53 -17.98 -9.81
C THR A 305 10.27 -17.18 -11.09
N GLY A 306 9.22 -17.47 -11.84
CA GLY A 306 8.80 -16.70 -12.99
C GLY A 306 7.93 -17.49 -13.96
N HIS A 307 6.90 -16.84 -14.50
CA HIS A 307 6.29 -17.30 -15.74
C HIS A 307 7.37 -17.33 -16.81
N SER A 308 7.69 -18.53 -17.31
CA SER A 308 8.49 -18.69 -18.51
C SER A 308 7.77 -17.94 -19.63
N THR A 309 8.36 -16.85 -20.10
CA THR A 309 7.94 -16.22 -21.36
C THR A 309 8.24 -17.18 -22.49
N THR A 310 7.26 -17.93 -22.95
CA THR A 310 7.20 -18.41 -24.33
C THR A 310 6.58 -17.33 -25.21
#